data_cb9e664b5e6462d56c3622e92681b5a1
#
_entry.id   cb9e664b5e6462d56c3622e92681b5a1
#
_cell.length_a   1.000
_cell.length_b   1.000
_cell.length_c   1.000
_cell.angle_alpha   90.00
_cell.angle_beta   90.00
_cell.angle_gamma   90.00
#
_symmetry.space_group_name_H-M   'P 1'
#
loop_
_entity.id
_entity.type
_entity.pdbx_description
1 polymer ?
#
loop_
_entity_poly.entity_id
_entity_poly.type
_entity_poly.pdbx_seq_one_letter_code
_entity_poly.pdbx_strand_id
1 'polypeptide(L)'
;GKTTCARILAKAINCLSPVDGAPCNQCEACRGIDEGRLLDITELDAASNNGVDNVRALREEAVYTPSVLKKRVYIIDEVHMLSTPAFNALLKILEEPPEHLVFILATTELHKVPATILSRCQRYSFKRILPQDIARQLLHIAGEENIDLTPDGADILARMANGAMRDALSLLDQCRSFEGVLNAPAILELLGLAGGVQAAQLMEFILRRNTQDTLLLFDKLYRDGKDIAALLRELSDLGRDLLIRCSAPQGGSALLTGLYDEMTLENLSVLAAGQRLLFMLDTLAQTLAALASSGSLRTEAELCLMKLCDETLCGDLAALNARMERLERAAAKGFTPMQPLAAKVEKAAVVLEKPLAVPAEKPISNVEKPISNAEKAASQADESPTAPQPEPPKAPA
;
A
#
# COMPACT_ATOMS: atom_id res chain seq x y z
N GLY A 1 18.66 5.04 -1.01
CA GLY A 1 19.58 4.50 -1.98
C GLY A 1 19.81 5.37 -3.21
N LYS A 2 18.79 5.67 -4.05
CA LYS A 2 19.01 6.42 -5.32
C LYS A 2 19.59 7.81 -5.08
N THR A 3 18.96 8.62 -4.24
CA THR A 3 19.38 9.99 -3.92
C THR A 3 20.74 10.02 -3.21
N THR A 4 21.01 9.05 -2.32
CA THR A 4 22.31 8.89 -1.66
C THR A 4 23.42 8.63 -2.69
N CYS A 5 23.19 7.72 -3.64
CA CYS A 5 24.15 7.45 -4.71
C CYS A 5 24.33 8.66 -5.62
N ALA A 6 23.28 9.42 -5.89
CA ALA A 6 23.36 10.69 -6.64
C ALA A 6 24.30 11.69 -5.95
N ARG A 7 24.15 11.87 -4.63
CA ARG A 7 25.06 12.73 -3.84
C ARG A 7 26.50 12.24 -3.85
N ILE A 8 26.72 10.91 -3.70
CA ILE A 8 28.07 10.32 -3.77
C ILE A 8 28.69 10.58 -5.15
N LEU A 9 27.91 10.41 -6.23
CA LEU A 9 28.39 10.68 -7.59
C LEU A 9 28.72 12.18 -7.77
N ALA A 10 27.88 13.08 -7.27
CA ALA A 10 28.14 14.53 -7.29
C ALA A 10 29.45 14.88 -6.55
N LYS A 11 29.72 14.23 -5.40
CA LYS A 11 30.98 14.35 -4.67
C LYS A 11 32.17 13.81 -5.46
N ALA A 12 32.03 12.64 -6.06
CA ALA A 12 33.10 12.01 -6.82
C ALA A 12 33.52 12.85 -8.03
N ILE A 13 32.56 13.42 -8.77
CA ILE A 13 32.81 14.30 -9.93
C ILE A 13 33.54 15.57 -9.52
N ASN A 14 33.23 16.13 -8.35
CA ASN A 14 33.77 17.39 -7.85
C ASN A 14 34.95 17.21 -6.89
N CYS A 15 35.31 16.00 -6.53
CA CYS A 15 36.38 15.72 -5.60
C CYS A 15 37.74 16.24 -6.13
N LEU A 16 38.53 16.86 -5.25
CA LEU A 16 39.85 17.36 -5.60
C LEU A 16 40.88 16.24 -5.68
N SER A 17 40.70 15.17 -4.90
CA SER A 17 41.62 14.04 -4.81
C SER A 17 40.81 12.72 -4.77
N PRO A 18 40.18 12.30 -5.88
CA PRO A 18 39.44 11.06 -5.90
C PRO A 18 40.41 9.85 -5.86
N VAL A 19 40.01 8.78 -5.17
CA VAL A 19 40.74 7.53 -5.08
C VAL A 19 39.90 6.45 -5.80
N ASP A 20 40.40 5.87 -6.86
CA ASP A 20 39.71 4.86 -7.67
C ASP A 20 38.27 5.25 -8.08
N GLY A 21 38.09 6.55 -8.37
CA GLY A 21 36.74 7.09 -8.70
C GLY A 21 35.84 7.37 -7.51
N ALA A 22 36.23 7.04 -6.29
CA ALA A 22 35.48 7.33 -5.07
C ALA A 22 35.85 8.73 -4.52
N PRO A 23 34.93 9.47 -3.88
CA PRO A 23 35.22 10.74 -3.24
C PRO A 23 36.11 10.52 -2.01
N CYS A 24 37.09 11.40 -1.80
CA CYS A 24 38.00 11.31 -0.64
C CYS A 24 37.34 11.63 0.72
N ASN A 25 36.17 12.24 0.72
CA ASN A 25 35.40 12.69 1.90
C ASN A 25 36.10 13.68 2.84
N GLN A 26 37.31 14.15 2.49
CA GLN A 26 38.15 14.99 3.35
C GLN A 26 38.44 16.35 2.73
N CYS A 27 38.43 16.51 1.40
CA CYS A 27 38.69 17.76 0.75
C CYS A 27 37.54 18.77 0.96
N GLU A 28 37.83 20.04 0.71
CA GLU A 28 36.88 21.14 0.88
C GLU A 28 35.59 20.93 0.06
N ALA A 29 35.71 20.46 -1.19
CA ALA A 29 34.57 20.14 -2.03
C ALA A 29 33.69 19.04 -1.41
N CYS A 30 34.29 17.93 -0.92
CA CYS A 30 33.56 16.85 -0.31
C CYS A 30 32.82 17.28 0.97
N ARG A 31 33.49 18.01 1.85
CA ARG A 31 32.91 18.52 3.09
C ARG A 31 31.80 19.54 2.83
N GLY A 32 32.05 20.49 1.90
CA GLY A 32 31.07 21.49 1.54
C GLY A 32 29.79 20.90 0.94
N ILE A 33 29.90 19.79 0.17
CA ILE A 33 28.74 19.06 -0.36
C ILE A 33 27.97 18.34 0.77
N ASP A 34 28.68 17.68 1.70
CA ASP A 34 28.05 17.00 2.83
C ASP A 34 27.30 17.99 3.76
N GLU A 35 27.85 19.16 3.96
CA GLU A 35 27.27 20.23 4.77
C GLU A 35 26.17 21.02 4.05
N GLY A 36 25.96 20.75 2.76
CA GLY A 36 24.93 21.46 1.97
C GLY A 36 25.20 22.94 1.75
N ARG A 37 26.47 23.40 1.90
CA ARG A 37 26.83 24.83 1.79
C ARG A 37 27.08 25.29 0.35
N LEU A 38 27.24 24.35 -0.59
CA LEU A 38 27.65 24.67 -1.95
C LEU A 38 26.44 24.76 -2.88
N LEU A 39 26.24 26.00 -3.43
CA LEU A 39 25.16 26.28 -4.38
C LEU A 39 25.31 25.57 -5.72
N ASP A 40 26.51 25.04 -6.03
CA ASP A 40 26.78 24.33 -7.27
C ASP A 40 26.18 22.89 -7.28
N ILE A 41 25.70 22.40 -6.14
CA ILE A 41 24.93 21.16 -6.02
C ILE A 41 23.53 21.51 -5.58
N THR A 42 22.58 21.35 -6.50
CA THR A 42 21.17 21.61 -6.22
C THR A 42 20.39 20.31 -6.25
N GLU A 43 19.69 20.00 -5.17
CA GLU A 43 18.78 18.86 -5.08
C GLU A 43 17.35 19.37 -5.12
N LEU A 44 16.57 18.84 -6.06
CA LEU A 44 15.18 19.21 -6.30
C LEU A 44 14.32 17.96 -6.22
N ASP A 45 13.32 17.97 -5.37
CA ASP A 45 12.26 16.99 -5.35
C ASP A 45 11.16 17.39 -6.35
N ALA A 46 10.98 16.58 -7.38
CA ALA A 46 9.98 16.85 -8.42
C ALA A 46 8.54 16.68 -7.93
N ALA A 47 8.30 16.00 -6.80
CA ALA A 47 6.97 15.89 -6.22
C ALA A 47 6.50 17.26 -5.69
N SER A 48 7.42 18.02 -5.07
CA SER A 48 7.16 19.35 -4.54
C SER A 48 7.32 20.46 -5.59
N ASN A 49 8.12 20.21 -6.66
CA ASN A 49 8.53 21.20 -7.66
C ASN A 49 8.24 20.71 -9.09
N ASN A 50 7.00 20.29 -9.37
CA ASN A 50 6.60 19.70 -10.65
C ASN A 50 6.32 20.72 -11.78
N GLY A 51 6.32 22.03 -11.47
CA GLY A 51 5.95 23.09 -12.37
C GLY A 51 7.00 23.38 -13.46
N VAL A 52 6.52 23.84 -14.61
CA VAL A 52 7.39 24.23 -15.74
C VAL A 52 8.28 25.41 -15.40
N ASP A 53 7.84 26.31 -14.55
CA ASP A 53 8.59 27.54 -14.20
C ASP A 53 9.79 27.24 -13.32
N ASN A 54 9.69 26.23 -12.44
CA ASN A 54 10.84 25.75 -11.65
C ASN A 54 11.94 25.19 -12.56
N VAL A 55 11.55 24.40 -13.57
CA VAL A 55 12.50 23.81 -14.53
C VAL A 55 13.07 24.87 -15.47
N ARG A 56 12.29 25.93 -15.82
CA ARG A 56 12.79 27.06 -16.61
C ARG A 56 13.82 27.85 -15.83
N ALA A 57 13.55 28.18 -14.55
CA ALA A 57 14.50 28.88 -13.67
C ALA A 57 15.80 28.07 -13.55
N LEU A 58 15.69 26.73 -13.30
CA LEU A 58 16.84 25.84 -13.25
C LEU A 58 17.64 25.88 -14.57
N ARG A 59 16.97 25.87 -15.73
CA ARG A 59 17.63 25.96 -17.03
C ARG A 59 18.36 27.27 -17.22
N GLU A 60 17.79 28.43 -16.78
CA GLU A 60 18.41 29.74 -16.86
C GLU A 60 19.65 29.80 -15.96
N GLU A 61 19.59 29.24 -14.76
CA GLU A 61 20.73 29.14 -13.86
C GLU A 61 21.84 28.22 -14.37
N ALA A 62 21.48 27.15 -15.05
CA ALA A 62 22.39 26.12 -15.53
C ALA A 62 23.37 26.63 -16.62
N VAL A 63 23.08 27.76 -17.25
CA VAL A 63 23.99 28.39 -18.23
C VAL A 63 25.22 28.97 -17.56
N TYR A 64 25.13 29.38 -16.30
CA TYR A 64 26.25 30.00 -15.57
C TYR A 64 27.23 28.92 -15.07
N THR A 65 28.51 29.23 -15.17
CA THR A 65 29.59 28.39 -14.66
C THR A 65 29.49 28.20 -13.14
N PRO A 66 29.93 27.06 -12.60
CA PRO A 66 29.99 26.84 -11.15
C PRO A 66 30.82 27.89 -10.45
N SER A 67 30.44 28.21 -9.22
CA SER A 67 31.13 29.26 -8.43
C SER A 67 32.39 28.72 -7.73
N VAL A 68 32.35 27.51 -7.23
CA VAL A 68 33.40 26.87 -6.40
C VAL A 68 33.84 25.53 -6.94
N LEU A 69 32.91 24.73 -7.44
CA LEU A 69 33.14 23.35 -7.86
C LEU A 69 33.60 23.27 -9.33
N LYS A 70 34.08 22.07 -9.74
CA LYS A 70 34.45 21.79 -11.15
C LYS A 70 33.22 21.70 -12.05
N LYS A 71 32.15 21.12 -11.52
CA LYS A 71 30.90 20.86 -12.23
C LYS A 71 29.72 21.30 -11.38
N ARG A 72 28.72 21.91 -12.01
CA ARG A 72 27.40 22.14 -11.41
C ARG A 72 26.57 20.87 -11.56
N VAL A 73 25.96 20.41 -10.49
CA VAL A 73 25.17 19.16 -10.49
C VAL A 73 23.75 19.44 -10.03
N TYR A 74 22.80 19.08 -10.86
CA TYR A 74 21.38 19.07 -10.48
C TYR A 74 20.93 17.64 -10.25
N ILE A 75 20.47 17.36 -9.03
CA ILE A 75 19.87 16.09 -8.63
C ILE A 75 18.36 16.30 -8.60
N ILE A 76 17.62 15.62 -9.51
CA ILE A 76 16.15 15.69 -9.54
C ILE A 76 15.64 14.35 -9.06
N ASP A 77 15.08 14.33 -7.85
CA ASP A 77 14.48 13.13 -7.29
C ASP A 77 13.01 13.01 -7.71
N GLU A 78 12.53 11.78 -7.81
CA GLU A 78 11.20 11.39 -8.30
C GLU A 78 10.79 12.14 -9.59
N VAL A 79 11.73 12.18 -10.55
CA VAL A 79 11.59 12.96 -11.79
C VAL A 79 10.32 12.66 -12.58
N HIS A 80 9.73 11.46 -12.40
CA HIS A 80 8.46 11.07 -13.02
C HIS A 80 7.27 11.93 -12.60
N MET A 81 7.40 12.70 -11.52
CA MET A 81 6.37 13.62 -11.02
C MET A 81 6.34 14.95 -11.78
N LEU A 82 7.34 15.25 -12.61
CA LEU A 82 7.36 16.46 -13.43
C LEU A 82 6.19 16.48 -14.41
N SER A 83 5.62 17.67 -14.61
CA SER A 83 4.60 17.88 -15.63
C SER A 83 5.17 17.72 -17.06
N THR A 84 4.33 17.37 -18.02
CA THR A 84 4.75 17.25 -19.44
C THR A 84 5.41 18.53 -19.97
N PRO A 85 4.93 19.76 -19.67
CA PRO A 85 5.63 21.00 -20.05
C PRO A 85 7.00 21.15 -19.38
N ALA A 86 7.17 20.65 -18.13
CA ALA A 86 8.44 20.68 -17.43
C ALA A 86 9.47 19.73 -18.08
N PHE A 87 9.06 18.50 -18.45
CA PHE A 87 9.89 17.60 -19.25
C PHE A 87 10.34 18.23 -20.58
N ASN A 88 9.44 18.90 -21.29
CA ASN A 88 9.78 19.59 -22.55
C ASN A 88 10.77 20.75 -22.34
N ALA A 89 10.70 21.43 -21.20
CA ALA A 89 11.67 22.47 -20.86
C ALA A 89 13.06 21.88 -20.55
N LEU A 90 13.10 20.68 -19.89
CA LEU A 90 14.32 19.96 -19.57
C LEU A 90 15.02 19.39 -20.82
N LEU A 91 14.25 18.95 -21.83
CA LEU A 91 14.81 18.42 -23.08
C LEU A 91 15.79 19.34 -23.73
N LYS A 92 15.52 20.64 -23.78
CA LYS A 92 16.37 21.62 -24.46
C LYS A 92 17.80 21.70 -23.90
N ILE A 93 17.96 21.49 -22.59
CA ILE A 93 19.29 21.53 -21.97
C ILE A 93 19.95 20.14 -21.96
N LEU A 94 19.16 19.07 -22.04
CA LEU A 94 19.69 17.70 -22.17
C LEU A 94 20.18 17.40 -23.60
N GLU A 95 19.72 18.13 -24.61
CA GLU A 95 20.17 17.99 -26.00
C GLU A 95 21.55 18.59 -26.19
N GLU A 96 21.80 19.79 -25.64
CA GLU A 96 23.06 20.50 -25.74
C GLU A 96 23.50 20.99 -24.34
N PRO A 97 23.92 20.08 -23.46
CA PRO A 97 24.30 20.44 -22.09
C PRO A 97 25.65 21.20 -22.11
N PRO A 98 25.78 22.30 -21.34
CA PRO A 98 27.06 22.93 -21.10
C PRO A 98 28.06 21.92 -20.50
N GLU A 99 29.35 22.03 -20.87
CA GLU A 99 30.38 21.11 -20.38
C GLU A 99 30.50 21.03 -18.86
N HIS A 100 30.19 22.12 -18.17
CA HIS A 100 30.26 22.20 -16.71
C HIS A 100 29.03 21.63 -15.99
N LEU A 101 28.02 21.16 -16.72
CA LEU A 101 26.74 20.75 -16.17
C LEU A 101 26.59 19.23 -16.12
N VAL A 102 26.02 18.72 -15.04
CA VAL A 102 25.64 17.32 -14.88
C VAL A 102 24.23 17.22 -14.30
N PHE A 103 23.36 16.45 -14.96
CA PHE A 103 22.05 16.08 -14.42
C PHE A 103 22.08 14.66 -13.89
N ILE A 104 21.51 14.46 -12.69
CA ILE A 104 21.27 13.15 -12.10
C ILE A 104 19.76 13.05 -11.82
N LEU A 105 19.09 12.22 -12.61
CA LEU A 105 17.65 12.02 -12.52
C LEU A 105 17.37 10.72 -11.77
N ALA A 106 16.63 10.78 -10.69
CA ALA A 106 16.22 9.61 -9.94
C ALA A 106 14.70 9.38 -10.06
N THR A 107 14.27 8.12 -10.17
CA THR A 107 12.86 7.76 -10.26
C THR A 107 12.59 6.38 -9.70
N THR A 108 11.41 6.19 -9.14
CA THR A 108 10.84 4.87 -8.79
C THR A 108 10.09 4.26 -9.97
N GLU A 109 9.58 5.11 -10.90
CA GLU A 109 8.69 4.71 -11.99
C GLU A 109 9.26 5.10 -13.36
N LEU A 110 10.16 4.26 -13.87
CA LEU A 110 10.84 4.53 -15.14
C LEU A 110 9.87 4.63 -16.33
N HIS A 111 8.75 3.89 -16.28
CA HIS A 111 7.75 3.84 -17.36
C HIS A 111 6.98 5.16 -17.54
N LYS A 112 6.93 6.01 -16.51
CA LYS A 112 6.31 7.34 -16.57
C LYS A 112 7.24 8.41 -17.14
N VAL A 113 8.54 8.15 -17.27
CA VAL A 113 9.50 9.10 -17.82
C VAL A 113 9.45 9.03 -19.36
N PRO A 114 9.31 10.17 -20.08
CA PRO A 114 9.25 10.18 -21.54
C PRO A 114 10.47 9.52 -22.20
N ALA A 115 10.23 8.76 -23.26
CA ALA A 115 11.30 8.08 -24.01
C ALA A 115 12.34 9.07 -24.58
N THR A 116 11.93 10.30 -24.88
CA THR A 116 12.81 11.38 -25.34
C THR A 116 13.84 11.81 -24.31
N ILE A 117 13.51 11.76 -23.02
CA ILE A 117 14.46 11.98 -21.90
C ILE A 117 15.37 10.75 -21.76
N LEU A 118 14.75 9.55 -21.73
CA LEU A 118 15.48 8.29 -21.54
C LEU A 118 16.54 8.01 -22.60
N SER A 119 16.32 8.46 -23.85
CA SER A 119 17.28 8.31 -24.94
C SER A 119 18.54 9.17 -24.79
N ARG A 120 18.52 10.20 -23.94
CA ARG A 120 19.61 11.14 -23.68
C ARG A 120 20.32 10.91 -22.35
N CYS A 121 19.91 9.90 -21.59
CA CYS A 121 20.45 9.58 -20.29
C CYS A 121 21.10 8.20 -20.24
N GLN A 122 22.22 8.10 -19.54
CA GLN A 122 22.70 6.79 -19.09
C GLN A 122 21.81 6.26 -17.98
N ARG A 123 21.44 4.98 -18.03
CA ARG A 123 20.52 4.36 -17.11
C ARG A 123 21.22 3.37 -16.19
N TYR A 124 20.99 3.52 -14.89
CA TYR A 124 21.49 2.65 -13.86
C TYR A 124 20.32 2.12 -13.05
N SER A 125 20.13 0.80 -12.99
CA SER A 125 19.05 0.19 -12.21
C SER A 125 19.57 -0.29 -10.87
N PHE A 126 18.87 0.09 -9.80
CA PHE A 126 19.16 -0.38 -8.45
C PHE A 126 18.31 -1.61 -8.15
N LYS A 127 18.97 -2.68 -7.74
CA LYS A 127 18.32 -3.91 -7.28
C LYS A 127 17.98 -3.78 -5.80
N ARG A 128 17.03 -4.59 -5.34
CA ARG A 128 16.77 -4.77 -3.91
C ARG A 128 18.01 -5.37 -3.24
N ILE A 129 18.31 -4.91 -2.04
CA ILE A 129 19.42 -5.42 -1.22
C ILE A 129 18.99 -6.76 -0.63
N LEU A 130 19.91 -7.71 -0.58
CA LEU A 130 19.62 -9.01 0.04
C LEU A 130 19.35 -8.84 1.55
N PRO A 131 18.41 -9.58 2.14
CA PRO A 131 18.13 -9.47 3.58
C PRO A 131 19.36 -9.70 4.45
N GLN A 132 20.23 -10.63 4.07
CA GLN A 132 21.48 -10.90 4.79
C GLN A 132 22.43 -9.70 4.82
N ASP A 133 22.52 -8.92 3.74
CA ASP A 133 23.34 -7.73 3.69
C ASP A 133 22.74 -6.59 4.51
N ILE A 134 21.40 -6.47 4.52
CA ILE A 134 20.69 -5.54 5.38
C ILE A 134 20.91 -5.89 6.84
N ALA A 135 20.72 -7.15 7.24
CA ALA A 135 20.91 -7.62 8.60
C ALA A 135 22.33 -7.34 9.10
N ARG A 136 23.35 -7.63 8.28
CA ARG A 136 24.75 -7.31 8.59
C ARG A 136 24.96 -5.82 8.84
N GLN A 137 24.37 -4.97 8.00
CA GLN A 137 24.48 -3.52 8.16
C GLN A 137 23.73 -3.00 9.39
N LEU A 138 22.57 -3.57 9.71
CA LEU A 138 21.83 -3.25 10.94
C LEU A 138 22.62 -3.60 12.18
N LEU A 139 23.25 -4.77 12.24
CA LEU A 139 24.10 -5.19 13.36
C LEU A 139 25.32 -4.27 13.53
N HIS A 140 25.94 -3.84 12.43
CA HIS A 140 27.05 -2.89 12.47
C HIS A 140 26.61 -1.53 13.04
N ILE A 141 25.50 -0.99 12.57
CA ILE A 141 24.97 0.29 13.05
C ILE A 141 24.49 0.19 14.49
N ALA A 142 23.84 -0.92 14.87
CA ALA A 142 23.42 -1.17 16.24
C ALA A 142 24.61 -1.18 17.21
N GLY A 143 25.75 -1.78 16.79
CA GLY A 143 26.98 -1.75 17.57
C GLY A 143 27.58 -0.34 17.74
N GLU A 144 27.51 0.51 16.70
CA GLU A 144 27.98 1.90 16.77
C GLU A 144 27.08 2.80 17.62
N GLU A 145 25.76 2.56 17.58
CA GLU A 145 24.74 3.33 18.32
C GLU A 145 24.45 2.75 19.72
N ASN A 146 25.16 1.69 20.15
CA ASN A 146 24.96 0.97 21.41
C ASN A 146 23.52 0.45 21.58
N ILE A 147 22.97 -0.14 20.54
CA ILE A 147 21.66 -0.81 20.55
C ILE A 147 21.90 -2.32 20.68
N ASP A 148 21.32 -2.96 21.71
CA ASP A 148 21.42 -4.41 21.90
C ASP A 148 20.51 -5.17 20.93
N LEU A 149 20.96 -5.32 19.67
CA LEU A 149 20.24 -6.03 18.61
C LEU A 149 20.82 -7.44 18.42
N THR A 150 19.95 -8.44 18.50
CA THR A 150 20.34 -9.84 18.24
C THR A 150 20.34 -10.15 16.74
N PRO A 151 21.09 -11.18 16.28
CA PRO A 151 21.10 -11.56 14.86
C PRO A 151 19.71 -11.96 14.32
N ASP A 152 18.90 -12.66 15.08
CA ASP A 152 17.53 -13.02 14.74
C ASP A 152 16.61 -11.79 14.66
N GLY A 153 16.79 -10.81 15.54
CA GLY A 153 16.12 -9.52 15.45
C GLY A 153 16.50 -8.75 14.17
N ALA A 154 17.79 -8.71 13.84
CA ALA A 154 18.27 -8.07 12.63
C ALA A 154 17.71 -8.75 11.37
N ASP A 155 17.59 -10.07 11.35
CA ASP A 155 17.02 -10.82 10.24
C ASP A 155 15.54 -10.50 10.03
N ILE A 156 14.75 -10.35 11.08
CA ILE A 156 13.34 -9.95 11.00
C ILE A 156 13.22 -8.55 10.40
N LEU A 157 13.93 -7.56 10.95
CA LEU A 157 13.93 -6.19 10.43
C LEU A 157 14.34 -6.14 8.97
N ALA A 158 15.35 -6.91 8.57
CA ALA A 158 15.83 -6.98 7.21
C ALA A 158 14.79 -7.57 6.24
N ARG A 159 14.06 -8.60 6.65
CA ARG A 159 12.97 -9.19 5.85
C ARG A 159 11.81 -8.22 5.70
N MET A 160 11.41 -7.56 6.78
CA MET A 160 10.33 -6.55 6.77
C MET A 160 10.64 -5.37 5.86
N ALA A 161 11.91 -4.97 5.77
CA ALA A 161 12.36 -3.86 4.93
C ALA A 161 12.29 -4.15 3.41
N ASN A 162 11.96 -5.37 3.00
CA ASN A 162 11.75 -5.74 1.59
C ASN A 162 12.87 -5.27 0.62
N GLY A 163 14.13 -5.29 1.10
CA GLY A 163 15.29 -4.91 0.31
C GLY A 163 15.59 -3.40 0.24
N ALA A 164 14.94 -2.59 1.09
CA ALA A 164 15.17 -1.16 1.21
C ALA A 164 15.89 -0.81 2.52
N MET A 165 17.14 -0.36 2.45
CA MET A 165 17.93 -0.02 3.64
C MET A 165 17.32 1.13 4.47
N ARG A 166 16.70 2.11 3.82
CA ARG A 166 16.04 3.22 4.51
C ARG A 166 14.92 2.71 5.43
N ASP A 167 14.10 1.81 4.92
CA ASP A 167 12.97 1.25 5.67
C ASP A 167 13.50 0.37 6.83
N ALA A 168 14.57 -0.39 6.61
CA ALA A 168 15.23 -1.16 7.66
C ALA A 168 15.75 -0.29 8.81
N LEU A 169 16.39 0.83 8.48
CA LEU A 169 16.88 1.79 9.48
C LEU A 169 15.72 2.50 10.19
N SER A 170 14.65 2.83 9.49
CA SER A 170 13.46 3.43 10.10
C SER A 170 12.78 2.46 11.08
N LEU A 171 12.73 1.17 10.76
CA LEU A 171 12.22 0.14 11.67
C LEU A 171 13.12 -0.03 12.90
N LEU A 172 14.45 -0.02 12.71
CA LEU A 172 15.40 -0.09 13.85
C LEU A 172 15.27 1.14 14.76
N ASP A 173 15.12 2.33 14.19
CA ASP A 173 14.94 3.57 14.94
C ASP A 173 13.63 3.57 15.75
N GLN A 174 12.55 3.01 15.22
CA GLN A 174 11.30 2.79 15.96
C GLN A 174 11.49 1.88 17.18
N CYS A 175 12.38 0.88 17.08
CA CYS A 175 12.69 -0.03 18.16
C CYS A 175 13.69 0.56 19.18
N ARG A 176 14.37 1.67 18.87
CA ARG A 176 15.43 2.27 19.70
C ARG A 176 14.98 2.69 21.10
N SER A 177 13.70 3.06 21.24
CA SER A 177 13.14 3.49 22.55
C SER A 177 12.90 2.34 23.53
N PHE A 178 13.12 1.11 23.12
CA PHE A 178 12.96 -0.05 23.99
C PHE A 178 14.17 -0.26 24.89
N GLU A 179 13.93 -0.32 26.20
CA GLU A 179 14.96 -0.63 27.18
C GLU A 179 15.11 -2.16 27.32
N GLY A 180 15.98 -2.77 26.53
CA GLY A 180 16.26 -4.20 26.57
C GLY A 180 16.86 -4.75 25.29
N VAL A 181 17.03 -6.07 25.25
CA VAL A 181 17.61 -6.77 24.10
C VAL A 181 16.55 -6.87 22.98
N LEU A 182 16.85 -6.31 21.82
CA LEU A 182 16.00 -6.37 20.62
C LEU A 182 16.16 -7.74 19.95
N ASN A 183 15.45 -8.73 20.46
CA ASN A 183 15.31 -10.04 19.83
C ASN A 183 14.06 -10.10 18.94
N ALA A 184 13.90 -11.19 18.18
CA ALA A 184 12.80 -11.37 17.27
C ALA A 184 11.41 -11.16 17.91
N PRO A 185 11.07 -11.77 19.07
CA PRO A 185 9.78 -11.55 19.72
C PRO A 185 9.56 -10.11 20.17
N ALA A 186 10.58 -9.45 20.76
CA ALA A 186 10.48 -8.07 21.22
C ALA A 186 10.22 -7.10 20.06
N ILE A 187 10.90 -7.28 18.92
CA ILE A 187 10.70 -6.47 17.72
C ILE A 187 9.28 -6.63 17.17
N LEU A 188 8.78 -7.87 17.10
CA LEU A 188 7.42 -8.13 16.63
C LEU A 188 6.38 -7.48 17.58
N GLU A 189 6.61 -7.50 18.88
CA GLU A 189 5.75 -6.84 19.86
C GLU A 189 5.78 -5.32 19.70
N LEU A 190 6.97 -4.72 19.62
CA LEU A 190 7.16 -3.27 19.50
C LEU A 190 6.54 -2.70 18.22
N LEU A 191 6.68 -3.42 17.12
CA LEU A 191 6.11 -3.01 15.83
C LEU A 191 4.61 -3.35 15.70
N GLY A 192 3.99 -3.85 16.77
CA GLY A 192 2.58 -4.24 16.76
C GLY A 192 2.28 -5.49 15.93
N LEU A 193 3.32 -6.24 15.54
CA LEU A 193 3.25 -7.47 14.75
C LEU A 193 3.26 -8.74 15.63
N ALA A 194 3.25 -8.60 16.94
CA ALA A 194 3.03 -9.71 17.88
C ALA A 194 1.69 -10.43 17.63
N GLY A 195 0.90 -9.92 16.71
CA GLY A 195 -0.30 -10.53 16.17
C GLY A 195 -0.07 -11.75 15.27
N GLY A 196 1.18 -12.15 14.99
CA GLY A 196 1.42 -13.33 14.15
C GLY A 196 0.68 -14.56 14.65
N VAL A 197 0.60 -14.77 15.96
CA VAL A 197 -0.23 -15.82 16.57
C VAL A 197 -1.72 -15.55 16.34
N GLN A 198 -2.15 -14.30 16.46
CA GLN A 198 -3.56 -13.90 16.26
C GLN A 198 -3.95 -13.94 14.79
N ALA A 199 -3.06 -13.50 13.88
CA ALA A 199 -3.25 -13.61 12.45
C ALA A 199 -3.29 -15.09 12.00
N ALA A 200 -2.43 -15.94 12.56
CA ALA A 200 -2.44 -17.38 12.31
C ALA A 200 -3.74 -18.03 12.81
N GLN A 201 -4.22 -17.65 13.99
CA GLN A 201 -5.49 -18.13 14.53
C GLN A 201 -6.69 -17.66 13.69
N LEU A 202 -6.67 -16.39 13.25
CA LEU A 202 -7.69 -15.85 12.36
C LEU A 202 -7.69 -16.58 11.02
N MET A 203 -6.51 -16.85 10.45
CA MET A 203 -6.35 -17.65 9.24
C MET A 203 -6.87 -19.07 9.41
N GLU A 204 -6.62 -19.71 10.55
CA GLU A 204 -7.14 -21.03 10.86
C GLU A 204 -8.68 -21.07 10.85
N PHE A 205 -9.32 -20.09 11.51
CA PHE A 205 -10.79 -19.99 11.52
C PHE A 205 -11.34 -19.76 10.11
N ILE A 206 -10.70 -18.91 9.32
CA ILE A 206 -11.06 -18.67 7.91
C ILE A 206 -10.93 -19.96 7.09
N LEU A 207 -9.82 -20.68 7.21
CA LEU A 207 -9.59 -21.94 6.49
C LEU A 207 -10.60 -23.02 6.88
N ARG A 208 -11.01 -23.04 8.16
CA ARG A 208 -12.05 -23.93 8.68
C ARG A 208 -13.48 -23.46 8.35
N ARG A 209 -13.65 -22.31 7.71
CA ARG A 209 -14.95 -21.70 7.34
C ARG A 209 -15.81 -21.36 8.57
N ASN A 210 -15.19 -21.05 9.68
CA ASN A 210 -15.88 -20.67 10.91
C ASN A 210 -16.06 -19.15 10.97
N THR A 211 -17.09 -18.63 10.31
CA THR A 211 -17.38 -17.20 10.22
C THR A 211 -17.64 -16.59 11.61
N GLN A 212 -18.28 -17.32 12.52
CA GLN A 212 -18.60 -16.80 13.85
C GLN A 212 -17.34 -16.48 14.65
N ASP A 213 -16.43 -17.45 14.80
CA ASP A 213 -15.20 -17.24 15.57
C ASP A 213 -14.25 -16.26 14.88
N THR A 214 -14.24 -16.23 13.54
CA THR A 214 -13.51 -15.23 12.76
C THR A 214 -13.94 -13.81 13.12
N LEU A 215 -15.25 -13.52 13.12
CA LEU A 215 -15.76 -12.20 13.43
C LEU A 215 -15.62 -11.84 14.91
N LEU A 216 -15.75 -12.79 15.82
CA LEU A 216 -15.54 -12.57 17.26
C LEU A 216 -14.09 -12.24 17.57
N LEU A 217 -13.13 -12.97 16.96
CA LEU A 217 -11.71 -12.68 17.12
C LEU A 217 -11.35 -11.32 16.51
N PHE A 218 -11.89 -11.01 15.33
CA PHE A 218 -11.68 -9.72 14.68
C PHE A 218 -12.23 -8.55 15.54
N ASP A 219 -13.45 -8.67 16.10
CA ASP A 219 -14.04 -7.65 16.97
C ASP A 219 -13.17 -7.43 18.22
N LYS A 220 -12.62 -8.51 18.80
CA LYS A 220 -11.69 -8.40 19.92
C LYS A 220 -10.42 -7.64 19.52
N LEU A 221 -9.79 -7.99 18.41
CA LEU A 221 -8.58 -7.32 17.92
C LEU A 221 -8.82 -5.85 17.62
N TYR A 222 -9.99 -5.52 17.05
CA TYR A 222 -10.40 -4.15 16.79
C TYR A 222 -10.56 -3.34 18.08
N ARG A 223 -11.19 -3.92 19.12
CA ARG A 223 -11.33 -3.26 20.45
C ARG A 223 -9.98 -3.09 21.15
N ASP A 224 -9.06 -4.02 20.95
CA ASP A 224 -7.70 -3.95 21.49
C ASP A 224 -6.83 -2.92 20.74
N GLY A 225 -7.40 -2.19 19.74
CA GLY A 225 -6.73 -1.09 19.04
C GLY A 225 -5.81 -1.52 17.91
N LYS A 226 -5.92 -2.77 17.41
CA LYS A 226 -5.12 -3.23 16.26
C LYS A 226 -5.50 -2.49 14.98
N ASP A 227 -4.48 -2.12 14.20
CA ASP A 227 -4.68 -1.55 12.86
C ASP A 227 -5.25 -2.61 11.92
N ILE A 228 -6.44 -2.32 11.39
CA ILE A 228 -7.17 -3.21 10.47
C ILE A 228 -6.36 -3.45 9.19
N ALA A 229 -5.76 -2.40 8.62
CA ALA A 229 -5.01 -2.53 7.39
C ALA A 229 -3.72 -3.36 7.60
N ALA A 230 -3.07 -3.22 8.76
CA ALA A 230 -1.93 -4.05 9.13
C ALA A 230 -2.34 -5.51 9.29
N LEU A 231 -3.44 -5.80 9.99
CA LEU A 231 -3.96 -7.16 10.18
C LEU A 231 -4.28 -7.85 8.83
N LEU A 232 -4.94 -7.14 7.90
CA LEU A 232 -5.22 -7.71 6.57
C LEU A 232 -3.96 -7.92 5.73
N ARG A 233 -2.92 -7.08 5.89
CA ARG A 233 -1.60 -7.32 5.27
C ARG A 233 -0.93 -8.56 5.87
N GLU A 234 -0.94 -8.72 7.20
CA GLU A 234 -0.42 -9.92 7.87
C GLU A 234 -1.13 -11.19 7.35
N LEU A 235 -2.46 -11.17 7.19
CA LEU A 235 -3.21 -12.28 6.59
C LEU A 235 -2.81 -12.52 5.13
N SER A 236 -2.56 -11.48 4.35
CA SER A 236 -2.10 -11.60 2.97
C SER A 236 -0.70 -12.21 2.89
N ASP A 237 0.22 -11.79 3.74
CA ASP A 237 1.58 -12.33 3.80
C ASP A 237 1.57 -13.79 4.23
N LEU A 238 0.76 -14.16 5.23
CA LEU A 238 0.57 -15.54 5.65
C LEU A 238 -0.05 -16.41 4.54
N GLY A 239 -1.08 -15.90 3.87
CA GLY A 239 -1.72 -16.57 2.73
C GLY A 239 -0.74 -16.82 1.58
N ARG A 240 0.15 -15.86 1.30
CA ARG A 240 1.22 -15.99 0.31
C ARG A 240 2.23 -17.07 0.73
N ASP A 241 2.67 -17.08 1.98
CA ASP A 241 3.62 -18.08 2.47
C ASP A 241 3.00 -19.50 2.40
N LEU A 242 1.73 -19.66 2.76
CA LEU A 242 0.99 -20.91 2.59
C LEU A 242 0.91 -21.34 1.12
N LEU A 243 0.64 -20.40 0.20
CA LEU A 243 0.58 -20.69 -1.23
C LEU A 243 1.94 -21.12 -1.78
N ILE A 244 3.04 -20.47 -1.38
CA ILE A 244 4.40 -20.87 -1.77
C ILE A 244 4.71 -22.27 -1.25
N ARG A 245 4.39 -22.56 0.02
CA ARG A 245 4.61 -23.87 0.60
C ARG A 245 3.82 -24.98 -0.12
N CYS A 246 2.56 -24.71 -0.46
CA CYS A 246 1.73 -25.66 -1.22
C CYS A 246 2.24 -25.89 -2.66
N SER A 247 2.76 -24.83 -3.31
CA SER A 247 3.18 -24.87 -4.72
C SER A 247 4.64 -25.32 -4.91
N ALA A 248 5.52 -25.04 -3.94
CA ALA A 248 6.95 -25.33 -3.99
C ALA A 248 7.45 -25.92 -2.65
N PRO A 249 7.04 -27.14 -2.30
CA PRO A 249 7.39 -27.76 -1.01
C PRO A 249 8.89 -28.03 -0.87
N GLN A 250 9.61 -28.21 -1.99
CA GLN A 250 11.06 -28.38 -2.01
C GLN A 250 11.70 -27.11 -2.57
N GLY A 251 12.41 -26.33 -1.73
CA GLY A 251 13.16 -25.13 -2.15
C GLY A 251 12.41 -23.81 -2.00
N GLY A 252 11.12 -23.79 -1.64
CA GLY A 252 10.35 -22.57 -1.40
C GLY A 252 10.66 -21.86 -0.09
N SER A 253 11.36 -22.51 0.85
CA SER A 253 11.67 -21.93 2.19
C SER A 253 12.42 -20.60 2.13
N ALA A 254 13.30 -20.41 1.15
CA ALA A 254 14.02 -19.16 0.95
C ALA A 254 13.12 -17.99 0.47
N LEU A 255 11.90 -18.28 0.00
CA LEU A 255 10.93 -17.30 -0.50
C LEU A 255 9.91 -16.89 0.56
N LEU A 256 9.87 -17.59 1.70
CA LEU A 256 8.96 -17.30 2.80
C LEU A 256 9.34 -15.99 3.48
N THR A 257 8.36 -15.30 4.04
CA THR A 257 8.59 -14.07 4.83
C THR A 257 9.40 -14.34 6.09
N GLY A 258 9.29 -15.55 6.67
CA GLY A 258 9.94 -15.94 7.91
C GLY A 258 9.35 -15.28 9.15
N LEU A 259 8.15 -14.74 9.05
CA LEU A 259 7.39 -14.17 10.17
C LEU A 259 6.69 -15.25 11.01
N TYR A 260 6.49 -16.43 10.44
CA TYR A 260 5.79 -17.55 11.08
C TYR A 260 6.72 -18.75 11.21
N ASP A 261 6.56 -19.49 12.32
CA ASP A 261 7.28 -20.72 12.54
C ASP A 261 6.84 -21.83 11.58
N GLU A 262 7.74 -22.77 11.32
CA GLU A 262 7.51 -23.82 10.35
C GLU A 262 6.35 -24.73 10.72
N MET A 263 6.15 -24.97 12.02
CA MET A 263 5.06 -25.80 12.56
C MET A 263 3.69 -25.14 12.30
N THR A 264 3.56 -23.82 12.51
CA THR A 264 2.34 -23.06 12.21
C THR A 264 1.99 -23.12 10.73
N LEU A 265 2.99 -22.89 9.85
CA LEU A 265 2.80 -22.99 8.41
C LEU A 265 2.41 -24.41 7.97
N GLU A 266 2.98 -25.43 8.58
CA GLU A 266 2.63 -26.82 8.29
C GLU A 266 1.19 -27.13 8.67
N ASN A 267 0.79 -26.81 9.88
CA ASN A 267 -0.57 -27.02 10.37
C ASN A 267 -1.62 -26.33 9.50
N LEU A 268 -1.37 -25.08 9.10
CA LEU A 268 -2.28 -24.33 8.23
C LEU A 268 -2.28 -24.86 6.79
N SER A 269 -1.13 -25.33 6.28
CA SER A 269 -1.02 -25.84 4.91
C SER A 269 -1.87 -27.08 4.67
N VAL A 270 -2.08 -27.92 5.70
CA VAL A 270 -2.97 -29.09 5.64
C VAL A 270 -4.43 -28.69 5.40
N LEU A 271 -4.84 -27.52 5.92
CA LEU A 271 -6.20 -27.00 5.78
C LEU A 271 -6.40 -26.21 4.48
N ALA A 272 -5.33 -25.84 3.82
CA ALA A 272 -5.34 -24.91 2.70
C ALA A 272 -5.30 -25.63 1.35
N ALA A 273 -6.24 -25.33 0.47
CA ALA A 273 -6.18 -25.71 -0.95
C ALA A 273 -5.62 -24.53 -1.77
N GLY A 274 -4.67 -24.81 -2.67
CA GLY A 274 -3.98 -23.77 -3.44
C GLY A 274 -4.92 -22.81 -4.19
N GLN A 275 -5.98 -23.34 -4.79
CA GLN A 275 -6.99 -22.53 -5.50
C GLN A 275 -7.75 -21.60 -4.55
N ARG A 276 -8.04 -22.07 -3.34
CA ARG A 276 -8.69 -21.24 -2.31
C ARG A 276 -7.75 -20.15 -1.81
N LEU A 277 -6.47 -20.44 -1.63
CA LEU A 277 -5.47 -19.44 -1.25
C LEU A 277 -5.34 -18.33 -2.30
N LEU A 278 -5.39 -18.67 -3.59
CA LEU A 278 -5.40 -17.66 -4.67
C LEU A 278 -6.62 -16.73 -4.57
N PHE A 279 -7.82 -17.31 -4.37
CA PHE A 279 -9.04 -16.51 -4.15
C PHE A 279 -8.93 -15.61 -2.92
N MET A 280 -8.39 -16.12 -1.81
CA MET A 280 -8.19 -15.34 -0.58
C MET A 280 -7.24 -14.18 -0.80
N LEU A 281 -6.13 -14.40 -1.48
CA LEU A 281 -5.15 -13.36 -1.79
C LEU A 281 -5.71 -12.27 -2.70
N ASP A 282 -6.49 -12.66 -3.71
CA ASP A 282 -7.15 -11.69 -4.60
C ASP A 282 -8.17 -10.85 -3.84
N THR A 283 -9.01 -11.48 -3.01
CA THR A 283 -10.00 -10.78 -2.16
C THR A 283 -9.32 -9.82 -1.18
N LEU A 284 -8.22 -10.23 -0.53
CA LEU A 284 -7.44 -9.39 0.38
C LEU A 284 -6.81 -8.21 -0.36
N ALA A 285 -6.23 -8.44 -1.55
CA ALA A 285 -5.63 -7.37 -2.37
C ALA A 285 -6.66 -6.33 -2.80
N GLN A 286 -7.84 -6.76 -3.25
CA GLN A 286 -8.95 -5.87 -3.61
C GLN A 286 -9.43 -5.06 -2.40
N THR A 287 -9.59 -5.70 -1.24
CA THR A 287 -10.01 -5.02 -0.02
C THR A 287 -8.98 -4.01 0.46
N LEU A 288 -7.69 -4.37 0.47
CA LEU A 288 -6.61 -3.45 0.86
C LEU A 288 -6.55 -2.22 -0.06
N ALA A 289 -6.81 -2.39 -1.36
CA ALA A 289 -6.91 -1.27 -2.30
C ALA A 289 -8.14 -0.39 -2.01
N ALA A 290 -9.29 -1.00 -1.68
CA ALA A 290 -10.53 -0.29 -1.35
C ALA A 290 -10.44 0.47 -0.03
N LEU A 291 -9.73 -0.06 0.98
CA LEU A 291 -9.55 0.60 2.29
C LEU A 291 -8.93 2.00 2.17
N ALA A 292 -8.06 2.23 1.18
CA ALA A 292 -7.42 3.53 0.97
C ALA A 292 -8.43 4.65 0.63
N SER A 293 -9.61 4.30 0.11
CA SER A 293 -10.66 5.24 -0.32
C SER A 293 -11.97 5.09 0.46
N SER A 294 -12.09 4.11 1.35
CA SER A 294 -13.32 3.82 2.08
C SER A 294 -13.49 4.69 3.33
N GLY A 295 -14.72 5.13 3.57
CA GLY A 295 -15.11 5.84 4.79
C GLY A 295 -15.36 4.94 6.01
N SER A 296 -15.41 3.60 5.85
CA SER A 296 -15.69 2.65 6.92
C SER A 296 -14.75 1.43 6.84
N LEU A 297 -13.56 1.58 7.42
CA LEU A 297 -12.53 0.53 7.45
C LEU A 297 -13.03 -0.77 8.08
N ARG A 298 -13.80 -0.67 9.16
CA ARG A 298 -14.33 -1.82 9.89
C ARG A 298 -15.28 -2.66 9.03
N THR A 299 -16.25 -2.01 8.39
CA THR A 299 -17.27 -2.70 7.57
C THR A 299 -16.63 -3.41 6.37
N GLU A 300 -15.66 -2.77 5.70
CA GLU A 300 -14.94 -3.38 4.59
C GLU A 300 -14.15 -4.62 5.03
N ALA A 301 -13.50 -4.56 6.19
CA ALA A 301 -12.78 -5.70 6.73
C ALA A 301 -13.73 -6.85 7.14
N GLU A 302 -14.85 -6.56 7.81
CA GLU A 302 -15.85 -7.56 8.17
C GLU A 302 -16.43 -8.26 6.93
N LEU A 303 -16.74 -7.49 5.87
CA LEU A 303 -17.20 -8.04 4.58
C LEU A 303 -16.12 -8.91 3.92
N CYS A 304 -14.86 -8.47 3.95
CA CYS A 304 -13.74 -9.24 3.47
C CYS A 304 -13.65 -10.59 4.20
N LEU A 305 -13.61 -10.59 5.53
CA LEU A 305 -13.51 -11.80 6.34
C LEU A 305 -14.69 -12.77 6.10
N MET A 306 -15.90 -12.25 5.94
CA MET A 306 -17.06 -13.08 5.57
C MET A 306 -16.89 -13.75 4.21
N LYS A 307 -16.41 -13.00 3.19
CA LYS A 307 -16.10 -13.53 1.86
C LYS A 307 -15.00 -14.59 1.91
N LEU A 308 -13.96 -14.39 2.72
CA LEU A 308 -12.88 -15.36 2.92
C LEU A 308 -13.37 -16.67 3.57
N CYS A 309 -14.32 -16.57 4.49
CA CYS A 309 -14.93 -17.75 5.12
C CYS A 309 -15.89 -18.48 4.18
N ASP A 310 -16.69 -17.76 3.41
CA ASP A 310 -17.66 -18.30 2.47
C ASP A 310 -17.57 -17.66 1.09
N GLU A 311 -16.88 -18.34 0.20
CA GLU A 311 -16.68 -17.95 -1.21
C GLU A 311 -18.00 -17.80 -1.98
N THR A 312 -19.10 -18.40 -1.49
CA THR A 312 -20.41 -18.33 -2.14
C THR A 312 -21.10 -16.98 -1.98
N LEU A 313 -20.62 -16.14 -1.07
CA LEU A 313 -21.10 -14.75 -0.88
C LEU A 313 -20.58 -13.79 -1.95
N CYS A 314 -19.57 -14.18 -2.72
CA CYS A 314 -19.08 -13.41 -3.85
C CYS A 314 -19.99 -13.61 -5.06
N GLY A 315 -20.30 -12.52 -5.81
CA GLY A 315 -21.06 -12.58 -7.04
C GLY A 315 -20.27 -12.96 -8.29
N ASP A 316 -19.00 -13.30 -8.15
CA ASP A 316 -18.03 -13.45 -9.22
C ASP A 316 -17.99 -14.86 -9.83
N LEU A 317 -17.33 -14.98 -10.99
CA LEU A 317 -17.07 -16.28 -11.66
C LEU A 317 -16.37 -17.27 -10.73
N ALA A 318 -15.51 -16.81 -9.83
CA ALA A 318 -14.83 -17.64 -8.84
C ALA A 318 -15.83 -18.27 -7.85
N ALA A 319 -16.85 -17.52 -7.43
CA ALA A 319 -17.91 -18.05 -6.57
C ALA A 319 -18.80 -19.06 -7.30
N LEU A 320 -19.04 -18.87 -8.59
CA LEU A 320 -19.75 -19.86 -9.42
C LEU A 320 -18.95 -21.15 -9.55
N ASN A 321 -17.65 -21.07 -9.78
CA ASN A 321 -16.77 -22.23 -9.84
C ASN A 321 -16.71 -22.96 -8.48
N ALA A 322 -16.60 -22.23 -7.37
CA ALA A 322 -16.63 -22.82 -6.03
C ALA A 322 -17.97 -23.52 -5.71
N ARG A 323 -19.10 -22.98 -6.22
CA ARG A 323 -20.41 -23.63 -6.12
C ARG A 323 -20.47 -24.88 -6.98
N MET A 324 -19.94 -24.86 -8.20
CA MET A 324 -19.84 -26.03 -9.07
C MET A 324 -18.99 -27.13 -8.43
N GLU A 325 -17.80 -26.83 -7.92
CA GLU A 325 -16.97 -27.81 -7.22
C GLU A 325 -17.66 -28.42 -5.98
N ARG A 326 -18.40 -27.61 -5.23
CA ARG A 326 -19.19 -28.15 -4.11
C ARG A 326 -20.26 -29.12 -4.58
N LEU A 327 -20.95 -28.81 -5.67
CA LEU A 327 -21.97 -29.69 -6.25
C LEU A 327 -21.32 -30.96 -6.80
N GLU A 328 -20.20 -30.88 -7.47
CA GLU A 328 -19.45 -32.02 -7.98
C GLU A 328 -18.95 -32.94 -6.86
N ARG A 329 -18.39 -32.35 -5.79
CA ARG A 329 -17.97 -33.14 -4.60
C ARG A 329 -19.15 -33.73 -3.85
N ALA A 330 -20.31 -33.09 -3.81
CA ALA A 330 -21.52 -33.61 -3.23
C ALA A 330 -22.09 -34.75 -4.12
N ALA A 331 -22.04 -34.62 -5.43
CA ALA A 331 -22.43 -35.65 -6.39
C ALA A 331 -21.52 -36.90 -6.32
N ALA A 332 -20.19 -36.67 -6.16
CA ALA A 332 -19.22 -37.74 -6.02
C ALA A 332 -19.36 -38.54 -4.69
N LYS A 333 -19.93 -37.93 -3.64
CA LYS A 333 -20.20 -38.56 -2.35
C LYS A 333 -21.55 -39.30 -2.26
N GLY A 334 -22.30 -39.37 -3.37
CA GLY A 334 -23.63 -39.99 -3.43
C GLY A 334 -24.73 -39.01 -2.98
N PHE A 335 -25.63 -38.72 -3.90
CA PHE A 335 -26.78 -37.86 -3.67
C PHE A 335 -27.71 -38.51 -2.64
N THR A 336 -27.71 -38.04 -1.41
CA THR A 336 -28.87 -38.21 -0.52
C THR A 336 -29.79 -37.03 -0.87
N PRO A 337 -31.00 -37.29 -1.41
CA PRO A 337 -31.90 -36.21 -1.77
C PRO A 337 -32.29 -35.44 -0.52
N MET A 338 -31.84 -34.23 -0.44
CA MET A 338 -32.33 -33.26 0.55
C MET A 338 -33.82 -33.04 0.28
N GLN A 339 -34.66 -33.38 1.24
CA GLN A 339 -36.09 -33.08 1.18
C GLN A 339 -36.28 -31.58 0.93
N PRO A 340 -37.12 -31.19 -0.04
CA PRO A 340 -37.33 -29.79 -0.34
C PRO A 340 -37.88 -29.06 0.88
N LEU A 341 -37.31 -27.90 1.17
CA LEU A 341 -37.73 -26.97 2.24
C LEU A 341 -39.20 -26.53 2.13
N ALA A 342 -39.91 -26.89 1.07
CA ALA A 342 -41.32 -26.63 0.86
C ALA A 342 -42.25 -27.23 1.93
N ALA A 343 -41.85 -28.35 2.56
CA ALA A 343 -42.68 -29.01 3.57
C ALA A 343 -42.67 -28.35 4.96
N LYS A 344 -41.81 -27.37 5.19
CA LYS A 344 -41.78 -26.61 6.49
C LYS A 344 -42.57 -25.30 6.46
N VAL A 345 -42.89 -24.79 5.27
CA VAL A 345 -43.68 -23.54 5.15
C VAL A 345 -45.19 -23.85 5.27
N GLU A 346 -45.65 -25.02 4.83
CA GLU A 346 -47.08 -25.40 4.95
C GLU A 346 -47.52 -25.69 6.38
N LYS A 347 -46.62 -26.12 7.29
CA LYS A 347 -46.97 -26.32 8.70
C LYS A 347 -46.98 -25.07 9.57
N ALA A 348 -46.46 -23.96 9.10
CA ALA A 348 -46.50 -22.67 9.79
C ALA A 348 -47.71 -21.82 9.37
N ALA A 349 -48.37 -22.12 8.26
CA ALA A 349 -49.54 -21.42 7.75
C ALA A 349 -50.86 -21.87 8.36
N VAL A 350 -50.89 -23.03 9.07
CA VAL A 350 -52.15 -23.63 9.60
C VAL A 350 -52.51 -23.15 11.04
N VAL A 351 -51.69 -22.31 11.67
CA VAL A 351 -51.93 -21.88 13.07
C VAL A 351 -52.52 -20.46 13.16
N LEU A 352 -52.80 -19.79 12.05
CA LEU A 352 -53.26 -18.39 12.04
C LEU A 352 -54.66 -18.17 11.43
N GLU A 353 -55.56 -19.17 11.47
CA GLU A 353 -56.96 -18.95 11.14
C GLU A 353 -57.87 -19.39 12.29
N LYS A 354 -58.26 -18.46 13.15
CA LYS A 354 -59.53 -18.46 13.84
C LYS A 354 -60.17 -17.06 13.72
N PRO A 355 -61.39 -16.97 13.17
CA PRO A 355 -62.03 -15.70 12.87
C PRO A 355 -62.70 -15.11 14.08
N LEU A 356 -62.56 -13.84 14.31
CA LEU A 356 -63.40 -13.04 15.17
C LEU A 356 -64.39 -12.26 14.33
N ALA A 357 -65.68 -12.42 14.68
CA ALA A 357 -66.86 -11.96 13.99
C ALA A 357 -66.99 -10.44 13.97
N VAL A 358 -67.59 -10.01 12.88
CA VAL A 358 -67.99 -8.64 12.53
C VAL A 358 -69.38 -8.34 13.11
N PRO A 359 -69.75 -7.06 13.31
CA PRO A 359 -71.06 -6.62 12.84
C PRO A 359 -70.97 -5.54 11.73
N ALA A 360 -71.85 -5.71 10.78
CA ALA A 360 -72.07 -4.90 9.63
C ALA A 360 -72.74 -3.55 9.93
N GLU A 361 -72.41 -2.52 9.15
CA GLU A 361 -73.38 -1.52 8.69
C GLU A 361 -73.03 -0.93 7.33
N LYS A 362 -74.08 -0.54 6.64
CA LYS A 362 -74.32 -0.47 5.21
C LYS A 362 -73.80 0.84 4.52
N PRO A 363 -74.04 0.95 3.20
CA PRO A 363 -73.22 1.77 2.31
C PRO A 363 -73.89 3.09 1.93
N ILE A 364 -73.09 4.04 1.48
CA ILE A 364 -73.59 5.17 0.69
C ILE A 364 -72.68 5.37 -0.54
N SER A 365 -73.44 5.42 -1.63
CA SER A 365 -73.07 5.54 -3.03
C SER A 365 -72.58 6.93 -3.46
N ASN A 366 -71.97 6.93 -4.57
CA ASN A 366 -71.95 7.88 -5.72
C ASN A 366 -70.63 8.54 -6.01
N VAL A 367 -70.13 8.14 -7.18
CA VAL A 367 -70.17 8.85 -8.48
C VAL A 367 -69.16 10.02 -8.49
N GLU A 368 -68.21 10.12 -9.31
CA GLU A 368 -68.02 10.12 -10.77
C GLU A 368 -66.55 10.28 -11.13
N LYS A 369 -66.20 9.76 -12.29
CA LYS A 369 -64.96 9.97 -13.09
C LYS A 369 -65.16 11.28 -13.90
N PRO A 370 -64.22 11.60 -14.79
CA PRO A 370 -62.76 11.85 -14.88
C PRO A 370 -62.45 13.24 -15.45
N ILE A 371 -61.24 13.54 -15.86
CA ILE A 371 -60.74 14.35 -16.98
C ILE A 371 -59.39 14.96 -16.64
N SER A 372 -58.33 14.55 -17.18
CA SER A 372 -57.49 14.89 -18.34
C SER A 372 -56.94 16.30 -18.40
N ASN A 373 -55.72 16.30 -18.89
CA ASN A 373 -54.96 17.34 -19.63
C ASN A 373 -54.21 18.39 -18.79
N ALA A 374 -52.93 18.32 -18.90
CA ALA A 374 -52.05 18.84 -19.94
C ALA A 374 -51.58 20.29 -19.72
N GLU A 375 -50.28 20.37 -19.80
CA GLU A 375 -49.55 21.46 -20.47
C GLU A 375 -49.41 22.85 -19.86
N LYS A 376 -48.18 23.19 -19.79
CA LYS A 376 -47.54 24.47 -20.18
C LYS A 376 -47.32 25.57 -19.12
N ALA A 377 -46.08 25.89 -19.17
CA ALA A 377 -45.51 27.23 -19.32
C ALA A 377 -45.02 27.93 -18.05
N ALA A 378 -43.74 27.98 -17.91
CA ALA A 378 -42.91 29.17 -18.18
C ALA A 378 -42.91 30.26 -17.13
N SER A 379 -41.67 30.48 -16.67
CA SER A 379 -41.00 31.79 -16.52
C SER A 379 -41.33 32.70 -15.34
N GLN A 380 -40.23 33.13 -14.82
CA GLN A 380 -39.89 34.40 -14.15
C GLN A 380 -39.40 34.16 -12.71
N ALA A 381 -38.09 34.27 -12.54
CA ALA A 381 -37.38 35.50 -12.17
C ALA A 381 -37.80 36.01 -10.78
N ASP A 382 -36.95 35.96 -9.78
CA ASP A 382 -36.29 37.17 -9.33
C ASP A 382 -35.43 36.95 -8.07
N GLU A 383 -34.28 37.54 -8.15
CA GLU A 383 -33.49 38.24 -7.13
C GLU A 383 -32.90 37.56 -5.90
N SER A 384 -31.61 37.64 -5.92
CA SER A 384 -30.61 37.55 -4.85
C SER A 384 -30.90 38.46 -3.64
N PRO A 385 -30.18 38.28 -2.54
CA PRO A 385 -29.22 39.32 -2.19
C PRO A 385 -27.80 38.83 -1.80
N THR A 386 -26.90 39.60 -2.32
CA THR A 386 -25.46 39.73 -2.13
C THR A 386 -25.06 39.88 -0.67
N ALA A 387 -24.01 39.22 -0.24
CA ALA A 387 -23.25 39.53 0.96
C ALA A 387 -21.86 40.09 0.59
N PRO A 388 -21.28 41.00 1.39
CA PRO A 388 -20.23 41.92 0.96
C PRO A 388 -18.82 41.34 1.06
N GLN A 389 -17.95 41.82 0.15
CA GLN A 389 -16.50 41.55 0.12
C GLN A 389 -15.78 42.46 1.17
N PRO A 390 -14.67 42.00 1.78
CA PRO A 390 -13.80 42.85 2.58
C PRO A 390 -12.75 43.54 1.72
N GLU A 391 -12.51 44.85 2.04
CA GLU A 391 -11.51 45.72 1.45
C GLU A 391 -10.05 45.32 1.76
N PRO A 392 -9.09 45.68 0.92
CA PRO A 392 -7.65 45.45 1.16
C PRO A 392 -7.04 46.48 2.10
N PRO A 393 -5.99 46.11 2.87
CA PRO A 393 -5.35 47.07 3.80
C PRO A 393 -4.39 48.02 3.10
N LYS A 394 -4.44 49.28 3.55
CA LYS A 394 -3.54 50.40 3.18
C LYS A 394 -2.12 50.15 3.69
N ALA A 395 -1.14 50.50 2.87
CA ALA A 395 0.27 50.58 3.22
C ALA A 395 0.56 51.74 4.19
N PRO A 396 1.53 51.58 5.11
CA PRO A 396 2.02 52.72 5.92
C PRO A 396 3.13 53.49 5.20
N ALA A 397 3.21 54.78 5.58
CA ALA A 397 4.14 55.79 5.10
C ALA A 397 5.61 55.50 5.46
#